data_517ee939f038f1441a0b3f1035e9f4b3
#
_entry.id   517ee939f038f1441a0b3f1035e9f4b3
#
_cell.length_a   1.000
_cell.length_b   1.000
_cell.length_c   1.000
_cell.angle_alpha   90.00
_cell.angle_beta   90.00
_cell.angle_gamma   90.00
#
_symmetry.space_group_name_H-M   'P 1'
#
loop_
_entity.id
_entity.type
_entity.pdbx_description
1 polymer ?
#
loop_
_entity_poly.entity_id
_entity_poly.type
_entity_poly.pdbx_seq_one_letter_code
_entity_poly.pdbx_strand_id
1 'polypeptide(L)'
;FHQSFSYEDFVEGLRARTDETTGQLRYDVVDGVFKSLCEAAASKVTQQADAPAGVGARRVWKMSLGNTLGDDASIFQECIDGGYVLLGYGGGINFAGCANRQQVQARFADNNVLPDNPVTDYGITSVTAFVAKMKVGDLIVVSDGNFKFRAIGEVTGNYEFKPHNEFDDGYSQLRAVKWLRHYQPSLPHSELLNGQFSQMTLYELRAPTLNKEKLEQLLGAGVPEGRAENDARVLIIDEINRGSVSRIFGELITLIEESKRAGRAEALSIVLP
;
A
#
# COMPACT_ATOMS: atom_id res chain seq x y z
N PHE A 1 -10.52 22.52 14.36
CA PHE A 1 -9.73 23.23 13.34
C PHE A 1 -8.73 24.18 13.98
N HIS A 2 -7.64 24.47 13.29
CA HIS A 2 -6.60 25.41 13.69
C HIS A 2 -6.50 26.52 12.64
N GLN A 3 -6.00 27.72 13.00
CA GLN A 3 -5.92 28.86 12.06
C GLN A 3 -5.09 28.59 10.79
N SER A 4 -4.09 27.69 10.88
CA SER A 4 -3.26 27.28 9.74
C SER A 4 -3.83 26.10 8.96
N PHE A 5 -4.97 25.53 9.38
CA PHE A 5 -5.59 24.41 8.67
C PHE A 5 -6.21 24.90 7.36
N SER A 6 -5.94 24.21 6.27
CA SER A 6 -6.29 24.63 4.92
C SER A 6 -7.00 23.53 4.14
N TYR A 7 -7.36 23.83 2.90
CA TYR A 7 -7.90 22.87 1.94
C TYR A 7 -6.96 21.69 1.73
N GLU A 8 -5.66 21.97 1.64
CA GLU A 8 -4.63 20.98 1.44
C GLU A 8 -4.49 19.99 2.60
N ASP A 9 -4.90 20.39 3.82
CA ASP A 9 -4.92 19.49 4.97
C ASP A 9 -6.24 18.73 5.08
N PHE A 10 -7.32 19.32 4.56
CA PHE A 10 -8.67 18.77 4.69
C PHE A 10 -9.05 17.85 3.53
N VAL A 11 -8.84 18.30 2.30
CA VAL A 11 -9.22 17.59 1.07
C VAL A 11 -8.02 16.89 0.47
N GLU A 12 -7.13 17.65 -0.16
CA GLU A 12 -5.87 17.14 -0.74
C GLU A 12 -4.91 18.28 -1.02
N GLY A 13 -3.62 18.01 -1.01
CA GLY A 13 -2.60 19.02 -1.27
C GLY A 13 -1.27 18.47 -1.74
N LEU A 14 -0.51 19.31 -2.41
CA LEU A 14 0.86 19.02 -2.83
C LEU A 14 1.80 19.09 -1.63
N ARG A 15 2.55 18.02 -1.39
CA ARG A 15 3.58 17.94 -0.36
C ARG A 15 4.94 17.68 -0.99
N ALA A 16 5.89 18.56 -0.70
CA ALA A 16 7.27 18.39 -1.11
C ALA A 16 7.93 17.31 -0.25
N ARG A 17 8.66 16.41 -0.87
CA ARG A 17 9.45 15.36 -0.21
C ARG A 17 10.81 15.25 -0.85
N THR A 18 11.77 14.85 -0.06
CA THR A 18 13.09 14.46 -0.56
C THR A 18 13.08 12.96 -0.82
N ASP A 19 13.40 12.57 -2.04
CA ASP A 19 13.64 11.17 -2.38
C ASP A 19 14.86 10.69 -1.60
N GLU A 20 14.68 9.67 -0.78
CA GLU A 20 15.73 9.16 0.12
C GLU A 20 16.88 8.51 -0.65
N THR A 21 16.66 8.12 -1.91
CA THR A 21 17.65 7.44 -2.74
C THR A 21 18.44 8.42 -3.59
N THR A 22 17.77 9.41 -4.18
CA THR A 22 18.37 10.36 -5.12
C THR A 22 18.66 11.73 -4.51
N GLY A 23 18.09 12.05 -3.34
CA GLY A 23 18.17 13.35 -2.70
C GLY A 23 17.39 14.46 -3.42
N GLN A 24 16.64 14.14 -4.47
CA GLN A 24 15.87 15.09 -5.25
C GLN A 24 14.53 15.42 -4.59
N LEU A 25 14.07 16.65 -4.77
CA LEU A 25 12.72 17.07 -4.36
C LEU A 25 11.69 16.49 -5.31
N ARG A 26 10.71 15.80 -4.74
CA ARG A 26 9.52 15.29 -5.41
C ARG A 26 8.29 15.92 -4.78
N TYR A 27 7.26 16.16 -5.58
CA TYR A 27 5.96 16.64 -5.11
C TYR A 27 4.93 15.52 -5.28
N ASP A 28 4.29 15.16 -4.16
CA ASP A 28 3.22 14.16 -4.14
C ASP A 28 1.90 14.85 -3.76
N VAL A 29 0.80 14.45 -4.42
CA VAL A 29 -0.55 14.79 -3.97
C VAL A 29 -0.87 13.90 -2.78
N VAL A 30 -1.21 14.51 -1.65
CA VAL A 30 -1.51 13.82 -0.40
C VAL A 30 -2.95 14.10 -0.02
N ASP A 31 -3.72 13.05 0.18
CA ASP A 31 -5.11 13.16 0.60
C ASP A 31 -5.20 13.75 2.01
N GLY A 32 -6.08 14.72 2.17
CA GLY A 32 -6.42 15.30 3.46
C GLY A 32 -7.34 14.39 4.27
N VAL A 33 -7.64 14.82 5.50
CA VAL A 33 -8.44 14.03 6.45
C VAL A 33 -9.82 13.67 5.90
N PHE A 34 -10.50 14.60 5.25
CA PHE A 34 -11.84 14.37 4.69
C PHE A 34 -11.83 13.39 3.53
N LYS A 35 -10.96 13.58 2.55
CA LYS A 35 -10.85 12.69 1.39
C LYS A 35 -10.47 11.28 1.82
N SER A 36 -9.46 11.14 2.71
CA SER A 36 -9.08 9.84 3.27
C SER A 36 -10.25 9.13 3.97
N LEU A 37 -11.08 9.87 4.72
CA LEU A 37 -12.25 9.30 5.38
C LEU A 37 -13.32 8.85 4.37
N CYS A 38 -13.56 9.64 3.32
CA CYS A 38 -14.50 9.28 2.25
C CYS A 38 -14.04 8.03 1.49
N GLU A 39 -12.76 7.93 1.17
CA GLU A 39 -12.20 6.74 0.51
C GLU A 39 -12.29 5.49 1.39
N ALA A 40 -11.97 5.63 2.69
CA ALA A 40 -12.14 4.53 3.63
C ALA A 40 -13.61 4.08 3.75
N ALA A 41 -14.56 5.02 3.69
CA ALA A 41 -15.98 4.72 3.71
C ALA A 41 -16.48 4.09 2.38
N ALA A 42 -15.87 4.46 1.26
CA ALA A 42 -16.22 3.93 -0.06
C ALA A 42 -15.56 2.58 -0.36
N SER A 43 -14.47 2.25 0.34
CA SER A 43 -13.70 1.04 0.10
C SER A 43 -14.52 -0.21 0.42
N LYS A 44 -14.50 -1.15 -0.52
CA LYS A 44 -15.17 -2.46 -0.38
C LYS A 44 -14.12 -3.56 -0.36
N VAL A 45 -14.36 -4.57 0.46
CA VAL A 45 -13.61 -5.82 0.37
C VAL A 45 -14.15 -6.59 -0.82
N THR A 46 -13.38 -6.67 -1.89
CA THR A 46 -13.77 -7.37 -3.13
C THR A 46 -13.36 -8.84 -3.13
N GLN A 47 -12.41 -9.21 -2.27
CA GLN A 47 -12.00 -10.59 -2.06
C GLN A 47 -11.68 -10.80 -0.58
N GLN A 48 -12.29 -11.81 0.00
CA GLN A 48 -12.08 -12.19 1.40
C GLN A 48 -11.85 -13.69 1.50
N ALA A 49 -10.79 -14.08 2.19
CA ALA A 49 -10.56 -15.45 2.60
C ALA A 49 -10.41 -15.52 4.12
N ASP A 50 -10.62 -16.71 4.69
CA ASP A 50 -10.40 -16.93 6.10
C ASP A 50 -8.98 -16.55 6.48
N ALA A 51 -8.86 -15.58 7.34
CA ALA A 51 -7.58 -15.18 7.90
C ALA A 51 -7.20 -16.15 9.02
N PRO A 52 -5.91 -16.46 9.16
CA PRO A 52 -5.45 -17.26 10.28
C PRO A 52 -5.75 -16.56 11.61
N ALA A 53 -6.03 -17.32 12.63
CA ALA A 53 -6.33 -16.81 13.97
C ALA A 53 -5.16 -15.96 14.50
N GLY A 54 -5.36 -14.64 14.57
CA GLY A 54 -4.44 -13.65 15.10
C GLY A 54 -3.22 -13.34 14.22
N VAL A 55 -2.70 -12.13 14.33
CA VAL A 55 -1.44 -11.70 13.69
C VAL A 55 -0.24 -12.31 14.43
N GLY A 56 -0.34 -12.48 15.74
CA GLY A 56 0.65 -13.14 16.58
C GLY A 56 2.07 -12.59 16.42
N ALA A 57 3.05 -13.50 16.34
CA ALA A 57 4.47 -13.20 16.12
C ALA A 57 4.87 -13.17 14.63
N ARG A 58 3.90 -13.17 13.71
CA ARG A 58 4.14 -13.14 12.27
C ARG A 58 4.85 -11.86 11.85
N ARG A 59 5.75 -11.97 10.92
CA ARG A 59 6.30 -10.80 10.25
C ARG A 59 5.29 -10.26 9.28
N VAL A 60 5.32 -8.95 9.12
CA VAL A 60 4.48 -8.25 8.16
C VAL A 60 5.41 -7.52 7.19
N TRP A 61 5.26 -7.79 5.91
CA TRP A 61 6.05 -7.20 4.84
C TRP A 61 5.21 -6.18 4.08
N LYS A 62 5.76 -4.99 3.84
CA LYS A 62 5.22 -4.08 2.83
C LYS A 62 5.81 -4.47 1.50
N MET A 63 4.98 -4.52 0.47
CA MET A 63 5.43 -4.76 -0.91
C MET A 63 4.70 -3.83 -1.87
N SER A 64 5.42 -3.28 -2.86
CA SER A 64 4.82 -2.67 -4.05
C SER A 64 4.79 -3.70 -5.17
N LEU A 65 3.67 -3.81 -5.87
CA LEU A 65 3.51 -4.67 -7.04
C LEU A 65 3.25 -3.79 -8.25
N GLY A 66 4.26 -3.68 -9.11
CA GLY A 66 4.24 -2.77 -10.25
C GLY A 66 4.25 -1.29 -9.86
N ASN A 67 4.36 -0.44 -10.87
CA ASN A 67 4.19 1.00 -10.72
C ASN A 67 2.75 1.34 -11.10
N THR A 68 1.97 1.90 -10.19
CA THR A 68 0.54 2.19 -10.36
C THR A 68 0.25 3.11 -11.57
N LEU A 69 1.25 3.84 -12.04
CA LEU A 69 1.15 4.77 -13.18
C LEU A 69 2.07 4.37 -14.36
N GLY A 70 2.71 3.21 -14.30
CA GLY A 70 3.67 2.74 -15.30
C GLY A 70 3.15 1.59 -16.16
N ASP A 71 3.99 1.13 -17.10
CA ASP A 71 3.69 0.03 -18.02
C ASP A 71 3.48 -1.31 -17.32
N ASP A 72 3.96 -1.43 -16.07
CA ASP A 72 3.84 -2.61 -15.22
C ASP A 72 2.65 -2.55 -14.23
N ALA A 73 1.69 -1.65 -14.43
CA ALA A 73 0.50 -1.53 -13.59
C ALA A 73 -0.36 -2.82 -13.57
N SER A 74 -0.30 -3.62 -14.64
CA SER A 74 -1.01 -4.91 -14.77
C SER A 74 -0.49 -6.01 -13.83
N ILE A 75 0.77 -5.90 -13.35
CA ILE A 75 1.39 -6.89 -12.45
C ILE A 75 0.55 -7.13 -11.19
N PHE A 76 -0.04 -6.08 -10.65
CA PHE A 76 -0.87 -6.24 -9.45
C PHE A 76 -2.07 -7.16 -9.71
N GLN A 77 -2.79 -6.94 -10.81
CA GLN A 77 -3.96 -7.76 -11.13
C GLN A 77 -3.54 -9.21 -11.43
N GLU A 78 -2.44 -9.40 -12.15
CA GLU A 78 -1.87 -10.72 -12.39
C GLU A 78 -1.54 -11.45 -11.08
N CYS A 79 -0.91 -10.75 -10.12
CA CYS A 79 -0.59 -11.31 -8.81
C CYS A 79 -1.84 -11.69 -8.00
N ILE A 80 -2.90 -10.86 -8.08
CA ILE A 80 -4.19 -11.16 -7.43
C ILE A 80 -4.81 -12.42 -8.03
N ASP A 81 -4.90 -12.49 -9.35
CA ASP A 81 -5.55 -13.58 -10.08
C ASP A 81 -4.74 -14.89 -9.96
N GLY A 82 -3.41 -14.77 -9.97
CA GLY A 82 -2.51 -15.90 -9.88
C GLY A 82 -2.25 -16.44 -8.47
N GLY A 83 -2.61 -15.70 -7.41
CA GLY A 83 -2.35 -16.11 -6.03
C GLY A 83 -0.87 -16.10 -5.67
N TYR A 84 -0.12 -15.12 -6.14
CA TYR A 84 1.31 -14.97 -5.88
C TYR A 84 1.74 -13.49 -5.83
N VAL A 85 2.99 -13.26 -5.45
CA VAL A 85 3.67 -11.97 -5.57
C VAL A 85 4.93 -12.10 -6.38
N LEU A 86 5.26 -11.07 -7.15
CA LEU A 86 6.43 -10.97 -7.99
C LEU A 86 7.33 -9.84 -7.53
N LEU A 87 8.65 -10.07 -7.48
CA LEU A 87 9.63 -9.04 -7.19
C LEU A 87 10.42 -8.71 -8.45
N GLY A 88 10.43 -7.45 -8.87
CA GLY A 88 11.13 -6.96 -10.06
C GLY A 88 12.65 -6.86 -9.92
N TYR A 89 13.19 -7.01 -8.70
CA TYR A 89 14.63 -7.01 -8.49
C TYR A 89 15.25 -8.39 -8.74
N GLY A 90 16.51 -8.40 -9.21
CA GLY A 90 17.26 -9.61 -9.49
C GLY A 90 17.12 -10.13 -10.93
N GLY A 91 16.24 -9.49 -11.71
CA GLY A 91 16.09 -9.82 -13.15
C GLY A 91 15.89 -11.32 -13.40
N GLY A 92 16.54 -11.84 -14.43
CA GLY A 92 16.48 -13.26 -14.81
C GLY A 92 17.40 -14.18 -14.01
N ILE A 93 17.89 -13.78 -12.83
CA ILE A 93 18.79 -14.59 -12.02
C ILE A 93 18.01 -15.49 -11.06
N ASN A 94 18.36 -16.78 -11.03
CA ASN A 94 17.79 -17.73 -10.10
C ASN A 94 18.55 -17.72 -8.77
N PHE A 95 17.90 -17.31 -7.68
CA PHE A 95 18.44 -17.27 -6.32
C PHE A 95 18.04 -18.47 -5.46
N ALA A 96 17.54 -19.55 -6.05
CA ALA A 96 17.22 -20.76 -5.31
C ALA A 96 18.44 -21.26 -4.53
N GLY A 97 18.20 -21.64 -3.26
CA GLY A 97 19.26 -22.10 -2.33
C GLY A 97 20.00 -20.96 -1.61
N CYS A 98 19.80 -19.69 -1.94
CA CYS A 98 20.40 -18.57 -1.22
C CYS A 98 19.72 -18.39 0.15
N ALA A 99 20.46 -18.60 1.23
CA ALA A 99 19.97 -18.50 2.60
C ALA A 99 20.34 -17.18 3.30
N ASN A 100 21.22 -16.37 2.73
CA ASN A 100 21.70 -15.12 3.30
C ASN A 100 22.18 -14.14 2.24
N ARG A 101 22.49 -12.90 2.68
CA ARG A 101 22.94 -11.81 1.81
C ARG A 101 24.21 -12.14 1.04
N GLN A 102 25.18 -12.82 1.66
CA GLN A 102 26.45 -13.14 1.01
C GLN A 102 26.23 -14.06 -0.21
N GLN A 103 25.36 -15.06 -0.07
CA GLN A 103 25.01 -15.97 -1.16
C GLN A 103 24.23 -15.26 -2.27
N VAL A 104 23.36 -14.31 -1.92
CA VAL A 104 22.68 -13.47 -2.91
C VAL A 104 23.68 -12.61 -3.67
N GLN A 105 24.63 -11.95 -2.97
CA GLN A 105 25.70 -11.16 -3.60
C GLN A 105 26.58 -12.00 -4.53
N ALA A 106 26.98 -13.20 -4.09
CA ALA A 106 27.74 -14.11 -4.91
C ALA A 106 26.99 -14.46 -6.21
N ARG A 107 25.67 -14.69 -6.12
CA ARG A 107 24.86 -15.00 -7.30
C ARG A 107 24.77 -13.83 -8.27
N PHE A 108 24.70 -12.57 -7.79
CA PHE A 108 24.82 -11.37 -8.63
C PHE A 108 26.19 -11.29 -9.30
N ALA A 109 27.26 -11.56 -8.57
CA ALA A 109 28.64 -11.56 -9.10
C ALA A 109 28.83 -12.64 -10.19
N ASP A 110 28.36 -13.86 -9.97
CA ASP A 110 28.45 -14.98 -10.91
C ASP A 110 27.73 -14.68 -12.24
N ASN A 111 26.73 -13.77 -12.21
CA ASN A 111 26.01 -13.33 -13.40
C ASN A 111 26.52 -11.98 -13.97
N ASN A 112 27.64 -11.46 -13.49
CA ASN A 112 28.26 -10.21 -13.94
C ASN A 112 27.38 -8.95 -13.81
N VAL A 113 26.49 -8.92 -12.83
CA VAL A 113 25.59 -7.79 -12.54
C VAL A 113 25.71 -7.30 -11.09
N LEU A 114 26.88 -7.53 -10.47
CA LEU A 114 27.14 -7.02 -9.13
C LEU A 114 27.23 -5.48 -9.16
N PRO A 115 26.44 -4.76 -8.37
CA PRO A 115 26.50 -3.29 -8.31
C PRO A 115 27.81 -2.82 -7.67
N ASP A 116 28.23 -1.58 -7.96
CA ASP A 116 29.48 -0.97 -7.46
C ASP A 116 29.56 -0.96 -5.94
N ASN A 117 28.43 -0.77 -5.25
CA ASN A 117 28.35 -0.80 -3.80
C ASN A 117 27.39 -1.89 -3.27
N PRO A 118 27.80 -3.17 -3.29
CA PRO A 118 26.93 -4.29 -2.94
C PRO A 118 26.44 -4.26 -1.48
N VAL A 119 27.14 -3.56 -0.59
CA VAL A 119 26.79 -3.51 0.85
C VAL A 119 25.52 -2.72 1.07
N THR A 120 25.34 -1.61 0.37
CA THR A 120 24.21 -0.70 0.52
C THR A 120 23.18 -0.84 -0.59
N ASP A 121 23.45 -1.67 -1.60
CA ASP A 121 22.57 -1.86 -2.72
C ASP A 121 21.19 -2.36 -2.31
N TYR A 122 20.18 -1.65 -2.80
CA TYR A 122 18.78 -1.90 -2.46
C TYR A 122 18.22 -3.14 -3.18
N GLY A 123 18.65 -3.41 -4.41
CA GLY A 123 18.27 -4.61 -5.17
C GLY A 123 18.70 -5.88 -4.44
N ILE A 124 19.96 -5.93 -4.00
CA ILE A 124 20.48 -7.05 -3.18
C ILE A 124 19.72 -7.17 -1.86
N THR A 125 19.38 -6.03 -1.24
CA THR A 125 18.61 -6.01 0.01
C THR A 125 17.21 -6.58 -0.20
N SER A 126 16.52 -6.17 -1.26
CA SER A 126 15.17 -6.61 -1.62
C SER A 126 15.16 -8.11 -1.97
N VAL A 127 16.08 -8.56 -2.81
CA VAL A 127 16.20 -10.00 -3.15
C VAL A 127 16.51 -10.82 -1.90
N THR A 128 17.43 -10.36 -1.05
CA THR A 128 17.73 -11.07 0.22
C THR A 128 16.51 -11.15 1.12
N ALA A 129 15.72 -10.07 1.23
CA ALA A 129 14.50 -10.07 2.02
C ALA A 129 13.48 -11.07 1.46
N PHE A 130 13.26 -11.04 0.16
CA PHE A 130 12.28 -11.88 -0.54
C PHE A 130 12.66 -13.37 -0.52
N VAL A 131 13.92 -13.70 -0.80
CA VAL A 131 14.40 -15.08 -0.95
C VAL A 131 14.69 -15.73 0.41
N ALA A 132 15.48 -15.03 1.26
CA ALA A 132 16.05 -15.63 2.45
C ALA A 132 15.30 -15.29 3.76
N LYS A 133 14.70 -14.10 3.87
CA LYS A 133 14.10 -13.64 5.15
C LYS A 133 12.61 -13.89 5.24
N MET A 134 11.86 -13.69 4.14
CA MET A 134 10.43 -13.94 4.09
C MET A 134 10.14 -15.43 4.24
N LYS A 135 9.15 -15.80 5.03
CA LYS A 135 8.80 -17.18 5.37
C LYS A 135 7.33 -17.47 5.04
N VAL A 136 7.03 -18.74 4.84
CA VAL A 136 5.63 -19.21 4.79
C VAL A 136 4.97 -18.87 6.13
N GLY A 137 3.76 -18.31 6.07
CA GLY A 137 3.01 -17.80 7.22
C GLY A 137 3.23 -16.31 7.50
N ASP A 138 4.22 -15.65 6.90
CA ASP A 138 4.37 -14.19 6.97
C ASP A 138 3.20 -13.50 6.26
N LEU A 139 2.88 -12.27 6.67
CA LEU A 139 1.87 -11.45 6.03
C LEU A 139 2.51 -10.46 5.05
N ILE A 140 1.80 -10.16 3.97
CA ILE A 140 2.18 -9.15 2.98
C ILE A 140 1.08 -8.11 2.91
N VAL A 141 1.46 -6.84 2.98
CA VAL A 141 0.60 -5.68 2.71
C VAL A 141 1.07 -5.07 1.39
N VAL A 142 0.19 -5.05 0.41
CA VAL A 142 0.47 -4.44 -0.89
C VAL A 142 0.09 -2.96 -0.85
N SER A 143 1.08 -2.09 -0.94
CA SER A 143 0.85 -0.65 -0.97
C SER A 143 0.34 -0.19 -2.35
N ASP A 144 -0.37 0.93 -2.33
CA ASP A 144 -0.78 1.70 -3.49
C ASP A 144 -0.24 3.12 -3.29
N GLY A 145 0.96 3.36 -3.80
CA GLY A 145 1.78 4.51 -3.42
C GLY A 145 2.20 4.48 -1.95
N ASN A 146 2.45 5.67 -1.38
CA ASN A 146 2.95 5.80 0.00
C ASN A 146 1.82 5.98 1.03
N PHE A 147 0.61 6.27 0.57
CA PHE A 147 -0.50 6.69 1.42
C PHE A 147 -1.67 5.72 1.48
N LYS A 148 -1.66 4.69 0.62
CA LYS A 148 -2.75 3.72 0.52
C LYS A 148 -2.20 2.30 0.44
N PHE A 149 -3.07 1.32 0.72
CA PHE A 149 -2.82 -0.10 0.46
C PHE A 149 -4.06 -0.76 -0.13
N ARG A 150 -3.85 -1.79 -0.93
CA ARG A 150 -4.91 -2.41 -1.74
C ARG A 150 -5.12 -3.90 -1.48
N ALA A 151 -4.16 -4.58 -0.85
CA ALA A 151 -4.35 -5.99 -0.51
C ALA A 151 -3.55 -6.42 0.72
N ILE A 152 -4.04 -7.46 1.40
CA ILE A 152 -3.33 -8.17 2.45
C ILE A 152 -3.36 -9.65 2.10
N GLY A 153 -2.19 -10.30 2.13
CA GLY A 153 -2.04 -11.72 1.85
C GLY A 153 -1.17 -12.44 2.86
N GLU A 154 -1.26 -13.76 2.88
CA GLU A 154 -0.39 -14.68 3.62
C GLU A 154 0.52 -15.41 2.66
N VAL A 155 1.82 -15.43 2.93
CA VAL A 155 2.80 -16.21 2.16
C VAL A 155 2.53 -17.69 2.39
N THR A 156 2.20 -18.43 1.32
CA THR A 156 1.90 -19.86 1.37
C THR A 156 2.98 -20.72 0.73
N GLY A 157 3.85 -20.11 -0.10
CA GLY A 157 4.91 -20.82 -0.82
C GLY A 157 6.31 -20.36 -0.46
N ASN A 158 7.27 -21.24 -0.69
CA ASN A 158 8.67 -20.90 -0.70
C ASN A 158 9.01 -20.03 -1.91
N TYR A 159 10.23 -19.50 -1.94
CA TYR A 159 10.73 -18.80 -3.10
C TYR A 159 10.80 -19.75 -4.31
N GLU A 160 10.33 -19.25 -5.44
CA GLU A 160 10.40 -19.88 -6.74
C GLU A 160 10.99 -18.92 -7.77
N PHE A 161 11.80 -19.45 -8.69
CA PHE A 161 12.26 -18.72 -9.85
C PHE A 161 11.41 -19.14 -11.05
N LYS A 162 10.61 -18.19 -11.55
CA LYS A 162 9.77 -18.40 -12.73
C LYS A 162 10.00 -17.25 -13.70
N PRO A 163 10.69 -17.50 -14.82
CA PRO A 163 10.93 -16.46 -15.82
C PRO A 163 9.62 -15.81 -16.27
N HIS A 164 9.60 -14.49 -16.22
CA HIS A 164 8.48 -13.66 -16.63
C HIS A 164 9.03 -12.57 -17.55
N ASN A 165 8.87 -12.76 -18.86
CA ASN A 165 9.55 -11.95 -19.88
C ASN A 165 8.66 -10.85 -20.46
N GLU A 166 7.46 -10.63 -19.92
CA GLU A 166 6.52 -9.63 -20.44
C GLU A 166 6.84 -8.20 -19.95
N PHE A 167 7.72 -8.07 -18.94
CA PHE A 167 8.13 -6.79 -18.37
C PHE A 167 9.65 -6.64 -18.41
N ASP A 168 10.12 -5.43 -18.67
CA ASP A 168 11.55 -5.11 -18.84
C ASP A 168 12.41 -5.52 -17.63
N ASP A 169 11.87 -5.43 -16.40
CA ASP A 169 12.54 -5.82 -15.16
C ASP A 169 12.53 -7.33 -14.88
N GLY A 170 11.87 -8.09 -15.74
CA GLY A 170 11.91 -9.56 -15.72
C GLY A 170 11.19 -10.24 -14.58
N TYR A 171 10.56 -9.55 -13.64
CA TYR A 171 9.71 -10.06 -12.51
C TYR A 171 9.72 -11.59 -12.27
N SER A 172 10.92 -12.20 -12.27
CA SER A 172 11.09 -13.67 -12.25
C SER A 172 11.10 -14.27 -10.85
N GLN A 173 11.10 -13.46 -9.83
CA GLN A 173 11.16 -13.88 -8.42
C GLN A 173 9.74 -14.00 -7.87
N LEU A 174 9.29 -15.22 -7.57
CA LEU A 174 7.91 -15.53 -7.21
C LEU A 174 7.80 -16.13 -5.81
N ARG A 175 6.72 -15.81 -5.13
CA ARG A 175 6.20 -16.53 -3.96
C ARG A 175 4.70 -16.67 -4.03
N ALA A 176 4.18 -17.86 -3.78
CA ALA A 176 2.76 -18.10 -3.66
C ALA A 176 2.19 -17.40 -2.42
N VAL A 177 1.01 -16.81 -2.58
CA VAL A 177 0.29 -16.04 -1.56
C VAL A 177 -1.19 -16.41 -1.58
N LYS A 178 -1.78 -16.58 -0.41
CA LYS A 178 -3.22 -16.59 -0.22
C LYS A 178 -3.68 -15.17 0.09
N TRP A 179 -4.44 -14.56 -0.82
CA TRP A 179 -5.01 -13.24 -0.59
C TRP A 179 -6.10 -13.32 0.47
N LEU A 180 -5.93 -12.57 1.55
CA LEU A 180 -6.86 -12.52 2.68
C LEU A 180 -7.87 -11.40 2.52
N ARG A 181 -7.43 -10.25 2.00
CA ARG A 181 -8.24 -9.07 1.73
C ARG A 181 -7.76 -8.39 0.46
N HIS A 182 -8.71 -7.98 -0.36
CA HIS A 182 -8.49 -7.08 -1.49
C HIS A 182 -9.50 -5.94 -1.39
N TYR A 183 -9.01 -4.71 -1.46
CA TYR A 183 -9.78 -3.48 -1.27
C TYR A 183 -9.90 -2.71 -2.58
N GLN A 184 -11.11 -2.28 -2.91
CA GLN A 184 -11.38 -1.43 -4.06
C GLN A 184 -12.47 -0.40 -3.70
N PRO A 185 -12.14 0.90 -3.71
CA PRO A 185 -10.82 1.49 -3.86
C PRO A 185 -9.84 1.10 -2.73
N SER A 186 -8.55 1.42 -2.93
CA SER A 186 -7.50 1.20 -1.93
C SER A 186 -7.81 1.93 -0.62
N LEU A 187 -7.44 1.31 0.51
CA LEU A 187 -7.61 1.91 1.83
C LEU A 187 -6.47 2.89 2.16
N PRO A 188 -6.75 3.98 2.87
CA PRO A 188 -5.72 4.86 3.41
C PRO A 188 -4.76 4.11 4.35
N HIS A 189 -3.47 4.48 4.32
CA HIS A 189 -2.46 3.89 5.20
C HIS A 189 -2.81 4.01 6.68
N SER A 190 -3.55 5.06 7.06
CA SER A 190 -3.98 5.31 8.43
C SER A 190 -4.89 4.22 9.01
N GLU A 191 -5.53 3.40 8.16
CA GLU A 191 -6.31 2.23 8.59
C GLU A 191 -5.41 1.07 9.08
N LEU A 192 -4.09 1.16 8.84
CA LEU A 192 -3.12 0.12 9.18
C LEU A 192 -1.91 0.64 9.96
N LEU A 193 -1.48 1.86 9.69
CA LEU A 193 -0.21 2.41 10.18
C LEU A 193 -0.43 3.60 11.12
N ASN A 194 0.55 3.82 12.01
CA ASN A 194 0.71 5.05 12.79
C ASN A 194 1.58 6.10 12.07
N GLY A 195 2.06 5.80 10.87
CA GLY A 195 2.86 6.65 9.99
C GLY A 195 2.45 6.38 8.55
N GLN A 196 3.37 6.42 7.63
CA GLN A 196 3.15 6.17 6.21
C GLN A 196 4.07 5.08 5.69
N PHE A 197 3.81 4.57 4.50
CA PHE A 197 4.73 3.67 3.81
C PHE A 197 5.96 4.43 3.32
N SER A 198 7.13 3.78 3.41
CA SER A 198 8.34 4.21 2.70
C SER A 198 8.20 3.89 1.20
N GLN A 199 8.96 4.61 0.36
CA GLN A 199 9.02 4.35 -1.09
C GLN A 199 9.67 3.01 -1.44
N MET A 200 10.37 2.38 -0.49
CA MET A 200 11.03 1.08 -0.71
C MET A 200 10.03 0.02 -1.17
N THR A 201 10.39 -0.73 -2.21
CA THR A 201 9.50 -1.76 -2.80
C THR A 201 9.18 -2.87 -1.82
N LEU A 202 10.17 -3.34 -1.06
CA LEU A 202 10.00 -4.45 -0.10
C LEU A 202 10.74 -4.19 1.19
N TYR A 203 10.03 -4.19 2.31
CA TYR A 203 10.62 -4.12 3.65
C TYR A 203 9.69 -4.65 4.72
N GLU A 204 10.24 -4.97 5.89
CA GLU A 204 9.46 -5.45 7.03
C GLU A 204 8.80 -4.28 7.76
N LEU A 205 7.47 -4.32 7.89
CA LEU A 205 6.69 -3.39 8.70
C LEU A 205 6.80 -3.78 10.18
N ARG A 206 7.26 -2.86 11.00
CA ARG A 206 7.45 -3.08 12.44
C ARG A 206 6.79 -1.97 13.26
N ALA A 207 6.57 -2.27 14.55
CA ALA A 207 6.25 -1.22 15.51
C ALA A 207 7.44 -0.21 15.61
N PRO A 208 7.18 1.08 15.81
CA PRO A 208 5.86 1.68 16.09
C PRO A 208 5.03 2.01 14.85
N THR A 209 5.57 1.86 13.62
CA THR A 209 4.88 2.23 12.38
C THR A 209 3.67 1.34 12.12
N LEU A 210 3.83 0.01 12.24
CA LEU A 210 2.72 -0.92 12.12
C LEU A 210 1.84 -0.92 13.37
N ASN A 211 0.54 -0.66 13.18
CA ASN A 211 -0.46 -0.83 14.23
C ASN A 211 -1.07 -2.25 14.13
N LYS A 212 -0.64 -3.12 15.05
CA LYS A 212 -1.10 -4.53 15.03
C LYS A 212 -2.58 -4.68 15.31
N GLU A 213 -3.14 -3.85 16.17
CA GLU A 213 -4.57 -3.90 16.51
C GLU A 213 -5.44 -3.58 15.30
N LYS A 214 -5.06 -2.56 14.52
CA LYS A 214 -5.73 -2.25 13.25
C LYS A 214 -5.60 -3.40 12.24
N LEU A 215 -4.42 -4.00 12.14
CA LEU A 215 -4.22 -5.16 11.26
C LEU A 215 -5.10 -6.35 11.68
N GLU A 216 -5.22 -6.62 12.98
CA GLU A 216 -6.10 -7.66 13.51
C GLU A 216 -7.58 -7.36 13.24
N GLN A 217 -8.00 -6.11 13.34
CA GLN A 217 -9.37 -5.68 12.98
C GLN A 217 -9.65 -5.90 11.49
N LEU A 218 -8.71 -5.53 10.61
CA LEU A 218 -8.85 -5.75 9.16
C LEU A 218 -8.92 -7.23 8.78
N LEU A 219 -8.24 -8.11 9.55
CA LEU A 219 -8.21 -9.54 9.32
C LEU A 219 -9.26 -10.31 10.10
N GLY A 220 -9.88 -9.69 11.10
CA GLY A 220 -10.83 -10.34 12.01
C GLY A 220 -11.95 -11.10 11.29
N ALA A 221 -12.34 -12.24 11.83
CA ALA A 221 -13.46 -13.02 11.37
C ALA A 221 -14.76 -12.24 11.63
N GLY A 222 -15.46 -11.84 10.59
CA GLY A 222 -16.79 -11.24 10.73
C GLY A 222 -17.04 -9.97 9.94
N VAL A 223 -16.19 -9.61 8.97
CA VAL A 223 -16.62 -8.70 7.90
C VAL A 223 -17.30 -9.56 6.85
N PRO A 224 -18.65 -9.64 6.80
CA PRO A 224 -19.36 -10.42 5.78
C PRO A 224 -18.99 -9.91 4.39
N GLU A 225 -18.79 -10.80 3.42
CA GLU A 225 -18.76 -10.43 2.01
C GLU A 225 -20.00 -9.58 1.70
N GLY A 226 -19.78 -8.42 1.12
CA GLY A 226 -20.88 -7.49 0.80
C GLY A 226 -21.23 -6.48 1.90
N ARG A 227 -20.56 -6.46 3.04
CA ARG A 227 -20.80 -5.45 4.08
C ARG A 227 -20.15 -4.11 3.75
N ALA A 228 -20.54 -3.54 2.61
CA ALA A 228 -20.36 -2.12 2.33
C ALA A 228 -21.55 -1.29 2.84
N GLU A 229 -22.53 -1.90 3.49
CA GLU A 229 -23.76 -1.18 3.75
C GLU A 229 -23.81 -0.44 5.08
N ASN A 230 -22.87 -0.59 6.03
CA ASN A 230 -23.01 0.08 7.32
C ASN A 230 -21.73 0.40 8.09
N ASP A 231 -20.57 0.47 7.48
CA ASP A 231 -19.44 1.14 8.16
C ASP A 231 -19.54 2.65 7.94
N ALA A 232 -20.63 3.24 8.46
CA ALA A 232 -20.78 4.68 8.47
C ALA A 232 -19.57 5.30 9.18
N ARG A 233 -18.76 6.03 8.44
CA ARG A 233 -17.67 6.82 9.00
C ARG A 233 -18.22 8.15 9.44
N VAL A 234 -17.80 8.62 10.62
CA VAL A 234 -18.25 9.89 11.18
C VAL A 234 -17.07 10.84 11.30
N LEU A 235 -17.16 11.98 10.66
CA LEU A 235 -16.23 13.07 10.84
C LEU A 235 -16.80 14.05 11.86
N ILE A 236 -16.12 14.22 12.99
CA ILE A 236 -16.47 15.22 13.99
C ILE A 236 -15.52 16.40 13.80
N ILE A 237 -16.09 17.56 13.53
CA ILE A 237 -15.34 18.82 13.37
C ILE A 237 -15.64 19.68 14.58
N ASP A 238 -14.67 19.75 15.49
CA ASP A 238 -14.74 20.66 16.64
C ASP A 238 -14.11 22.01 16.31
N GLU A 239 -14.63 23.08 16.93
CA GLU A 239 -14.12 24.45 16.78
C GLU A 239 -14.03 24.90 15.30
N ILE A 240 -15.05 24.59 14.50
CA ILE A 240 -15.09 24.91 13.07
C ILE A 240 -14.88 26.40 12.77
N ASN A 241 -15.26 27.25 13.70
CA ASN A 241 -15.14 28.73 13.63
C ASN A 241 -13.73 29.27 13.90
N ARG A 242 -12.79 28.42 14.37
CA ARG A 242 -11.39 28.82 14.55
C ARG A 242 -10.60 28.91 13.26
N GLY A 243 -11.06 28.23 12.20
CA GLY A 243 -10.48 28.29 10.88
C GLY A 243 -11.34 29.09 9.91
N SER A 244 -10.80 29.42 8.76
CA SER A 244 -11.58 29.96 7.65
C SER A 244 -12.34 28.83 6.98
N VAL A 245 -13.63 28.68 7.26
CA VAL A 245 -14.48 27.60 6.75
C VAL A 245 -14.44 27.57 5.21
N SER A 246 -14.55 28.71 4.55
CA SER A 246 -14.49 28.81 3.10
C SER A 246 -13.12 28.39 2.53
N ARG A 247 -12.04 28.70 3.22
CA ARG A 247 -10.69 28.29 2.81
C ARG A 247 -10.45 26.79 3.01
N ILE A 248 -11.07 26.18 4.02
CA ILE A 248 -10.88 24.77 4.36
C ILE A 248 -11.73 23.88 3.46
N PHE A 249 -12.99 24.24 3.27
CA PHE A 249 -13.94 23.44 2.48
C PHE A 249 -13.88 23.75 0.98
N GLY A 250 -13.46 24.97 0.60
CA GLY A 250 -13.51 25.40 -0.79
C GLY A 250 -14.90 25.20 -1.40
N GLU A 251 -14.95 24.61 -2.56
CA GLU A 251 -16.19 24.27 -3.28
C GLU A 251 -17.06 23.22 -2.59
N LEU A 252 -16.49 22.42 -1.70
CA LEU A 252 -17.24 21.38 -0.96
C LEU A 252 -18.28 21.98 -0.01
N ILE A 253 -18.19 23.27 0.30
CA ILE A 253 -19.16 23.94 1.20
C ILE A 253 -20.59 23.84 0.67
N THR A 254 -20.76 23.84 -0.64
CA THR A 254 -22.08 23.70 -1.29
C THR A 254 -22.68 22.31 -1.12
N LEU A 255 -21.85 21.27 -0.96
CA LEU A 255 -22.29 19.89 -0.79
C LEU A 255 -22.81 19.59 0.62
N ILE A 256 -22.60 20.49 1.59
CA ILE A 256 -23.12 20.36 2.95
C ILE A 256 -24.65 20.55 2.95
N GLU A 257 -25.19 21.34 2.01
CA GLU A 257 -26.62 21.57 1.87
C GLU A 257 -27.38 20.27 1.56
N GLU A 258 -28.48 20.06 2.26
CA GLU A 258 -29.26 18.81 2.11
C GLU A 258 -29.76 18.59 0.68
N SER A 259 -30.18 19.66 -0.02
CA SER A 259 -30.69 19.60 -1.38
C SER A 259 -29.64 19.17 -2.42
N LYS A 260 -28.35 19.38 -2.11
CA LYS A 260 -27.22 19.11 -3.01
C LYS A 260 -26.63 17.71 -2.84
N ARG A 261 -27.10 16.94 -1.87
CA ARG A 261 -26.61 15.57 -1.61
C ARG A 261 -27.04 14.60 -2.70
N ALA A 262 -26.25 13.53 -2.86
CA ALA A 262 -26.56 12.45 -3.80
C ALA A 262 -27.98 11.89 -3.57
N GLY A 263 -28.73 11.68 -4.65
CA GLY A 263 -30.12 11.20 -4.62
C GLY A 263 -31.17 12.28 -4.35
N ARG A 264 -30.81 13.55 -4.23
CA ARG A 264 -31.72 14.68 -4.14
C ARG A 264 -31.94 15.33 -5.51
N ALA A 265 -33.02 16.12 -5.66
CA ALA A 265 -33.41 16.75 -6.94
C ALA A 265 -32.36 17.74 -7.47
N GLU A 266 -31.60 18.36 -6.57
CA GLU A 266 -30.55 19.34 -6.90
C GLU A 266 -29.15 18.78 -6.62
N ALA A 267 -28.98 17.45 -6.68
CA ALA A 267 -27.70 16.80 -6.39
C ALA A 267 -26.56 17.38 -7.24
N LEU A 268 -25.46 17.70 -6.60
CA LEU A 268 -24.23 18.19 -7.24
C LEU A 268 -23.11 17.21 -7.04
N SER A 269 -22.23 17.12 -8.03
CA SER A 269 -20.95 16.43 -7.94
C SER A 269 -19.83 17.44 -8.18
N ILE A 270 -18.76 17.32 -7.42
CA ILE A 270 -17.57 18.15 -7.57
C ILE A 270 -16.41 17.21 -7.92
N VAL A 271 -15.66 17.59 -8.95
CA VAL A 271 -14.39 16.94 -9.30
C VAL A 271 -13.31 17.68 -8.53
N LEU A 272 -12.50 16.96 -7.77
CA LEU A 272 -11.35 17.52 -7.06
C LEU A 272 -10.24 17.86 -8.07
N PRO A 273 -9.42 18.88 -7.79
CA PRO A 273 -8.37 19.34 -8.71
C PRO A 273 -7.35 18.27 -9.07
#